data_1acd997c3e4e8bd975cd218f5e7ce4cb
#
_entry.id   1acd997c3e4e8bd975cd218f5e7ce4cb
#
_cell.length_a   1.000
_cell.length_b   1.000
_cell.length_c   1.000
_cell.angle_alpha   90.00
_cell.angle_beta   90.00
_cell.angle_gamma   90.00
#
_symmetry.space_group_name_H-M   'P 1'
#
loop_
_entity.id
_entity.type
_entity.pdbx_description
1 polymer ?
#
loop_
_entity_poly.entity_id
_entity_poly.type
_entity_poly.pdbx_seq_one_letter_code
_entity_poly.pdbx_strand_id
1 'polypeptide(L)'
;MFRIVVSVVALATLTACGDLSREANPGAADITPAGISAPELPLPDYFDCVRQNKGVLIAAHRGGPAPGFPENTLETLQYGFSQGIRVFEIDVAESRDGVLTLMHDNRLNRTTTGDGYVADTDWATLSGLRMVDDAGQRTGFAPPKLTDVLLWAKQSGAILELDRKPTTSFRNIAAAVRAAGAEDSVIFISYTDEEAGQIAAIDPGFMLTASARGSRDIGRLEALGVDRTRLVAWTGTGSPDFAAWARDIQEGVEPAFGTLGRKGERLDDQYWADGNGSEYQDLVDNGLVLLATDEPYRVAAALTSDDLARQTCGR
;
A
#
# COMPACT_ATOMS: atom_id res chain seq x y z
N MET A 1 43.86 16.41 83.35
CA MET A 1 42.49 16.16 82.84
C MET A 1 42.39 16.73 81.47
N PHE A 2 42.61 15.93 80.45
CA PHE A 2 42.54 16.33 79.08
C PHE A 2 41.24 15.75 78.50
N ARG A 3 40.37 16.63 77.96
CA ARG A 3 39.15 16.22 77.27
C ARG A 3 39.53 16.15 75.73
N ILE A 4 39.41 14.97 75.16
CA ILE A 4 39.57 14.74 73.72
C ILE A 4 38.17 14.98 73.10
N VAL A 5 38.12 15.93 72.20
CA VAL A 5 36.97 16.17 71.35
C VAL A 5 37.15 15.34 70.07
N VAL A 6 36.28 14.37 69.83
CA VAL A 6 36.27 13.59 68.60
C VAL A 6 35.27 14.27 67.63
N SER A 7 35.81 14.84 66.53
CA SER A 7 35.00 15.37 65.45
C SER A 7 34.66 14.22 64.46
N VAL A 8 33.38 13.94 64.34
CA VAL A 8 32.86 13.01 63.30
C VAL A 8 32.70 13.78 62.01
N VAL A 9 33.47 13.41 60.99
CA VAL A 9 33.33 13.88 59.61
C VAL A 9 32.34 12.92 58.92
N ALA A 10 31.17 13.43 58.59
CA ALA A 10 30.20 12.71 57.77
C ALA A 10 30.58 12.80 56.27
N LEU A 11 30.96 11.68 55.69
CA LEU A 11 31.23 11.56 54.27
C LEU A 11 29.90 11.37 53.50
N ALA A 12 29.41 12.39 52.82
CA ALA A 12 28.27 12.30 51.93
C ALA A 12 28.69 11.70 50.59
N THR A 13 28.32 10.46 50.31
CA THR A 13 28.45 9.85 49.00
C THR A 13 27.32 10.35 48.08
N LEU A 14 27.65 11.21 47.15
CA LEU A 14 26.80 11.58 46.02
C LEU A 14 26.77 10.41 45.02
N THR A 15 25.70 9.64 45.01
CA THR A 15 25.37 8.76 43.91
C THR A 15 24.81 9.60 42.77
N ALA A 16 25.63 9.83 41.72
CA ALA A 16 25.18 10.38 40.48
C ALA A 16 24.39 9.30 39.73
N CYS A 17 23.05 9.41 39.71
CA CYS A 17 22.22 8.76 38.70
C CYS A 17 22.55 9.39 37.37
N GLY A 18 23.27 8.68 36.49
CA GLY A 18 23.45 9.05 35.11
C GLY A 18 22.10 8.98 34.41
N ASP A 19 21.62 10.15 34.03
CA ASP A 19 20.51 10.32 33.12
C ASP A 19 20.95 9.83 31.74
N LEU A 20 20.49 8.63 31.32
CA LEU A 20 20.61 8.15 29.95
C LEU A 20 19.64 8.97 29.11
N SER A 21 20.05 10.18 28.75
CA SER A 21 19.40 10.96 27.70
C SER A 21 19.40 10.11 26.43
N ARG A 22 18.23 9.58 26.08
CA ARG A 22 17.95 9.05 24.76
C ARG A 22 18.36 10.12 23.73
N GLU A 23 19.40 9.83 22.98
CA GLU A 23 19.67 10.59 21.76
C GLU A 23 18.46 10.44 20.85
N ALA A 24 17.70 11.51 20.69
CA ALA A 24 16.63 11.62 19.74
C ALA A 24 17.22 11.47 18.33
N ASN A 25 16.77 10.46 17.60
CA ASN A 25 17.10 10.30 16.19
C ASN A 25 16.56 11.52 15.41
N PRO A 26 17.40 12.36 14.77
CA PRO A 26 16.95 13.59 14.14
C PRO A 26 16.15 13.39 12.82
N GLY A 27 15.75 12.17 12.51
CA GLY A 27 15.02 11.82 11.29
C GLY A 27 13.56 11.38 11.48
N ALA A 28 13.05 11.26 12.71
CA ALA A 28 11.64 11.01 12.93
C ALA A 28 10.90 12.36 13.00
N ALA A 29 10.55 12.93 11.85
CA ALA A 29 9.52 13.94 11.81
C ALA A 29 8.23 13.30 12.33
N ASP A 30 7.62 13.91 13.35
CA ASP A 30 6.31 13.54 13.86
C ASP A 30 5.28 13.86 12.74
N ILE A 31 5.01 12.86 11.88
CA ILE A 31 4.04 12.98 10.78
C ILE A 31 2.66 12.67 11.38
N THR A 32 2.21 13.51 12.31
CA THR A 32 0.82 13.51 12.72
C THR A 32 0.02 14.25 11.64
N PRO A 33 -0.86 13.58 10.86
CA PRO A 33 -1.65 14.26 9.84
C PRO A 33 -2.58 15.27 10.52
N ALA A 34 -2.45 16.53 10.18
CA ALA A 34 -3.42 17.54 10.59
C ALA A 34 -4.78 17.20 9.96
N GLY A 35 -5.77 16.86 10.83
CA GLY A 35 -7.19 16.92 10.56
C GLY A 35 -7.69 16.35 9.21
N ILE A 36 -7.43 15.07 8.92
CA ILE A 36 -8.06 14.40 7.77
C ILE A 36 -9.46 13.98 8.23
N SER A 37 -10.50 14.58 7.66
CA SER A 37 -11.86 14.07 7.75
C SER A 37 -11.94 12.72 7.02
N ALA A 38 -12.76 11.79 7.53
CA ALA A 38 -13.05 10.53 6.84
C ALA A 38 -13.47 10.80 5.39
N PRO A 39 -13.19 9.86 4.46
CA PRO A 39 -13.56 10.02 3.05
C PRO A 39 -15.06 10.34 2.91
N GLU A 40 -15.39 11.35 2.12
CA GLU A 40 -16.78 11.82 1.95
C GLU A 40 -17.61 10.88 1.07
N LEU A 41 -16.97 10.11 0.17
CA LEU A 41 -17.61 9.18 -0.74
C LEU A 41 -17.25 7.71 -0.41
N PRO A 42 -18.22 6.77 -0.50
CA PRO A 42 -17.91 5.35 -0.54
C PRO A 42 -16.93 5.01 -1.65
N LEU A 43 -16.12 3.97 -1.46
CA LEU A 43 -15.03 3.66 -2.39
C LEU A 43 -15.50 3.46 -3.85
N PRO A 44 -16.61 2.75 -4.15
CA PRO A 44 -17.11 2.63 -5.52
C PRO A 44 -17.51 3.99 -6.12
N ASP A 45 -18.21 4.82 -5.34
CA ASP A 45 -18.66 6.14 -5.79
C ASP A 45 -17.47 7.08 -6.05
N TYR A 46 -16.39 6.92 -5.29
CA TYR A 46 -15.14 7.66 -5.52
C TYR A 46 -14.49 7.25 -6.86
N PHE A 47 -14.41 5.95 -7.16
CA PHE A 47 -13.89 5.46 -8.43
C PHE A 47 -14.76 5.90 -9.61
N ASP A 48 -16.09 5.82 -9.48
CA ASP A 48 -17.05 6.36 -10.44
C ASP A 48 -16.84 7.86 -10.71
N CYS A 49 -16.62 8.66 -9.64
CA CYS A 49 -16.33 10.08 -9.78
C CYS A 49 -15.03 10.31 -10.57
N VAL A 50 -13.96 9.59 -10.26
CA VAL A 50 -12.67 9.69 -10.97
C VAL A 50 -12.85 9.37 -12.44
N ARG A 51 -13.53 8.27 -12.78
CA ARG A 51 -13.84 7.87 -14.17
C ARG A 51 -14.65 8.94 -14.91
N GLN A 52 -15.72 9.46 -14.29
CA GLN A 52 -16.61 10.47 -14.89
C GLN A 52 -15.89 11.80 -15.14
N ASN A 53 -14.90 12.14 -14.33
CA ASN A 53 -14.09 13.34 -14.48
C ASN A 53 -12.79 13.09 -15.27
N LYS A 54 -12.63 11.89 -15.87
CA LYS A 54 -11.46 11.49 -16.67
C LYS A 54 -10.14 11.60 -15.91
N GLY A 55 -10.20 11.38 -14.59
CA GLY A 55 -9.02 11.37 -13.75
C GLY A 55 -8.39 10.00 -13.66
N VAL A 56 -7.18 9.95 -13.12
CA VAL A 56 -6.44 8.73 -12.82
C VAL A 56 -6.00 8.68 -11.37
N LEU A 57 -6.06 7.51 -10.77
CA LEU A 57 -5.47 7.17 -9.49
C LEU A 57 -4.14 6.46 -9.72
N ILE A 58 -3.11 6.88 -8.99
CA ILE A 58 -1.80 6.24 -9.04
C ILE A 58 -1.75 5.20 -7.91
N ALA A 59 -1.67 3.94 -8.26
CA ALA A 59 -1.44 2.82 -7.34
C ALA A 59 0.08 2.58 -7.21
N ALA A 60 0.62 2.90 -6.05
CA ALA A 60 2.04 2.71 -5.77
C ALA A 60 2.31 1.24 -5.48
N HIS A 61 3.00 0.53 -6.38
CA HIS A 61 3.35 -0.88 -6.25
C HIS A 61 4.21 -1.12 -5.01
N ARG A 62 3.86 -2.13 -4.20
CA ARG A 62 4.49 -2.46 -2.90
C ARG A 62 4.57 -1.29 -1.92
N GLY A 63 3.59 -0.39 -1.98
CA GLY A 63 3.54 0.80 -1.13
C GLY A 63 4.36 1.99 -1.62
N GLY A 64 5.03 1.89 -2.77
CA GLY A 64 5.85 2.97 -3.34
C GLY A 64 7.19 3.16 -2.62
N PRO A 65 8.10 2.18 -2.68
CA PRO A 65 9.40 2.29 -2.04
C PRO A 65 10.18 3.50 -2.56
N ALA A 66 10.98 4.10 -1.66
CA ALA A 66 11.83 5.24 -1.95
C ALA A 66 13.16 5.10 -1.16
N PRO A 67 14.19 5.90 -1.45
CA PRO A 67 15.43 5.85 -0.69
C PRO A 67 15.20 5.99 0.83
N GLY A 68 15.56 4.96 1.61
CA GLY A 68 15.32 4.89 3.05
C GLY A 68 13.90 4.45 3.47
N PHE A 69 13.00 4.23 2.51
CA PHE A 69 11.63 3.75 2.71
C PHE A 69 11.44 2.41 1.98
N PRO A 70 11.60 1.26 2.66
CA PRO A 70 11.50 -0.07 2.05
C PRO A 70 10.09 -0.39 1.59
N GLU A 71 9.95 -1.29 0.62
CA GLU A 71 8.66 -1.84 0.20
C GLU A 71 7.86 -2.41 1.39
N ASN A 72 6.53 -2.36 1.30
CA ASN A 72 5.63 -3.04 2.23
C ASN A 72 5.81 -2.62 3.72
N THR A 73 6.07 -1.34 4.00
CA THR A 73 6.10 -0.82 5.37
C THR A 73 5.06 0.27 5.58
N LEU A 74 4.53 0.39 6.79
CA LEU A 74 3.57 1.44 7.13
C LEU A 74 4.18 2.83 6.92
N GLU A 75 5.45 3.00 7.26
CA GLU A 75 6.17 4.27 7.11
C GLU A 75 6.32 4.67 5.63
N THR A 76 6.50 3.70 4.73
CA THR A 76 6.54 3.96 3.29
C THR A 76 5.18 4.40 2.76
N LEU A 77 4.10 3.75 3.21
CA LEU A 77 2.74 4.17 2.88
C LEU A 77 2.45 5.60 3.36
N GLN A 78 2.83 5.92 4.60
CA GLN A 78 2.68 7.26 5.18
C GLN A 78 3.50 8.31 4.41
N TYR A 79 4.73 7.97 4.04
CA TYR A 79 5.56 8.81 3.19
C TYR A 79 4.88 9.07 1.84
N GLY A 80 4.47 8.02 1.13
CA GLY A 80 3.77 8.14 -0.17
C GLY A 80 2.49 8.96 -0.06
N PHE A 81 1.71 8.78 1.01
CA PHE A 81 0.50 9.56 1.28
C PHE A 81 0.82 11.04 1.46
N SER A 82 1.90 11.37 2.18
CA SER A 82 2.38 12.75 2.33
C SER A 82 2.82 13.40 1.01
N GLN A 83 3.26 12.57 0.04
CA GLN A 83 3.60 13.00 -1.33
C GLN A 83 2.38 13.08 -2.25
N GLY A 84 1.18 12.79 -1.72
CA GLY A 84 -0.07 12.90 -2.47
C GLY A 84 -0.53 11.61 -3.15
N ILE A 85 0.14 10.48 -2.97
CA ILE A 85 -0.36 9.17 -3.40
C ILE A 85 -1.56 8.79 -2.53
N ARG A 86 -2.57 8.15 -3.12
CA ARG A 86 -3.80 7.75 -2.41
C ARG A 86 -4.06 6.25 -2.48
N VAL A 87 -3.57 5.56 -3.49
CA VAL A 87 -3.73 4.11 -3.65
C VAL A 87 -2.37 3.43 -3.49
N PHE A 88 -2.33 2.37 -2.71
CA PHE A 88 -1.11 1.60 -2.43
C PHE A 88 -1.41 0.12 -2.62
N GLU A 89 -0.71 -0.51 -3.54
CA GLU A 89 -0.69 -1.95 -3.60
C GLU A 89 0.24 -2.48 -2.51
N ILE A 90 -0.19 -3.52 -1.81
CA ILE A 90 0.54 -4.15 -0.71
C ILE A 90 0.39 -5.67 -0.74
N ASP A 91 1.47 -6.35 -0.40
CA ASP A 91 1.59 -7.81 -0.40
C ASP A 91 1.24 -8.40 0.96
N VAL A 92 0.12 -9.09 1.08
CA VAL A 92 -0.34 -9.67 2.35
C VAL A 92 0.11 -11.11 2.50
N ALA A 93 0.96 -11.36 3.49
CA ALA A 93 1.45 -12.68 3.89
C ALA A 93 0.99 -13.02 5.32
N GLU A 94 1.17 -14.28 5.73
CA GLU A 94 0.80 -14.76 7.06
C GLU A 94 1.97 -15.49 7.71
N SER A 95 2.25 -15.18 8.98
CA SER A 95 3.25 -15.83 9.80
C SER A 95 2.82 -17.24 10.22
N ARG A 96 3.73 -18.05 10.77
CA ARG A 96 3.44 -19.40 11.25
C ARG A 96 2.33 -19.43 12.30
N ASP A 97 2.24 -18.42 13.13
CA ASP A 97 1.25 -18.29 14.21
C ASP A 97 0.01 -17.46 13.83
N GLY A 98 -0.22 -17.26 12.50
CA GLY A 98 -1.47 -16.71 11.95
C GLY A 98 -1.57 -15.18 11.99
N VAL A 99 -0.47 -14.47 12.16
CA VAL A 99 -0.47 -12.99 12.10
C VAL A 99 -0.28 -12.53 10.66
N LEU A 100 -1.22 -11.76 10.14
CA LEU A 100 -1.10 -11.12 8.82
C LEU A 100 -0.11 -9.96 8.88
N THR A 101 0.83 -9.96 7.93
CA THR A 101 1.90 -8.97 7.79
C THR A 101 2.09 -8.61 6.33
N LEU A 102 2.85 -7.55 6.04
CA LEU A 102 3.18 -7.20 4.66
C LEU A 102 4.53 -7.80 4.27
N MET A 103 4.55 -8.62 3.21
CA MET A 103 5.76 -9.23 2.67
C MET A 103 5.52 -9.79 1.27
N HIS A 104 6.30 -9.35 0.29
CA HIS A 104 6.16 -9.85 -1.08
C HIS A 104 6.72 -11.26 -1.24
N ASP A 105 7.95 -11.49 -0.78
CA ASP A 105 8.65 -12.75 -0.97
C ASP A 105 8.23 -13.79 0.09
N ASN A 106 8.24 -15.06 -0.28
CA ASN A 106 8.10 -16.14 0.70
C ASN A 106 9.27 -16.20 1.69
N ARG A 107 10.44 -15.61 1.34
CA ARG A 107 11.65 -15.57 2.16
C ARG A 107 11.91 -14.16 2.71
N LEU A 108 12.50 -14.13 3.90
CA LEU A 108 12.77 -12.88 4.65
C LEU A 108 14.00 -12.11 4.17
N ASN A 109 14.97 -12.77 3.54
CA ASN A 109 16.34 -12.29 3.39
C ASN A 109 16.55 -11.14 2.40
N ARG A 110 15.62 -10.88 1.46
CA ARG A 110 15.75 -9.76 0.51
C ARG A 110 15.39 -8.41 1.15
N THR A 111 14.28 -8.37 1.87
CA THR A 111 13.69 -7.13 2.38
C THR A 111 13.79 -6.97 3.88
N THR A 112 14.42 -7.92 4.58
CA THR A 112 14.61 -7.86 6.03
C THR A 112 16.00 -8.29 6.46
N THR A 113 16.33 -8.08 7.75
CA THR A 113 17.56 -8.57 8.40
C THR A 113 17.48 -10.05 8.79
N GLY A 114 16.35 -10.73 8.52
CA GLY A 114 16.13 -12.14 8.83
C GLY A 114 16.49 -13.07 7.68
N ASP A 115 16.43 -14.37 7.96
CA ASP A 115 16.51 -15.45 6.97
C ASP A 115 15.42 -16.49 7.26
N GLY A 116 15.14 -17.31 6.26
CA GLY A 116 14.09 -18.35 6.33
C GLY A 116 12.82 -17.93 5.61
N TYR A 117 11.72 -18.66 5.91
CA TYR A 117 10.43 -18.43 5.27
C TYR A 117 9.47 -17.70 6.20
N VAL A 118 8.65 -16.81 5.66
CA VAL A 118 7.60 -16.10 6.40
C VAL A 118 6.66 -17.09 7.09
N ALA A 119 6.19 -18.11 6.36
CA ALA A 119 5.27 -19.13 6.87
C ALA A 119 5.85 -20.02 7.98
N ASP A 120 7.17 -20.07 8.12
CA ASP A 120 7.86 -20.86 9.15
C ASP A 120 8.27 -20.01 10.37
N THR A 121 8.02 -18.69 10.34
CA THR A 121 8.49 -17.74 11.34
C THR A 121 7.31 -17.16 12.13
N ASP A 122 7.38 -17.20 13.46
CA ASP A 122 6.38 -16.59 14.34
C ASP A 122 6.46 -15.07 14.34
N TRP A 123 5.35 -14.42 14.60
CA TRP A 123 5.26 -12.97 14.70
C TRP A 123 6.27 -12.36 15.71
N ALA A 124 6.48 -13.01 16.84
CA ALA A 124 7.47 -12.55 17.82
C ALA A 124 8.88 -12.38 17.23
N THR A 125 9.26 -13.25 16.29
CA THR A 125 10.52 -13.15 15.55
C THR A 125 10.44 -12.10 14.44
N LEU A 126 9.37 -12.12 13.62
CA LEU A 126 9.18 -11.18 12.51
C LEU A 126 9.21 -9.73 12.99
N SER A 127 8.52 -9.41 14.07
CA SER A 127 8.45 -8.05 14.63
C SER A 127 9.80 -7.52 15.16
N GLY A 128 10.73 -8.43 15.46
CA GLY A 128 12.10 -8.08 15.87
C GLY A 128 13.04 -7.76 14.72
N LEU A 129 12.69 -8.10 13.49
CA LEU A 129 13.49 -7.82 12.30
C LEU A 129 13.49 -6.34 11.95
N ARG A 130 14.39 -5.96 11.06
CA ARG A 130 14.40 -4.62 10.45
C ARG A 130 14.28 -4.77 8.94
N MET A 131 13.50 -3.87 8.36
CA MET A 131 13.36 -3.80 6.91
C MET A 131 14.63 -3.24 6.28
N VAL A 132 14.88 -3.69 5.05
CA VAL A 132 16.03 -3.31 4.22
C VAL A 132 15.46 -2.66 2.95
N ASP A 133 15.98 -1.50 2.58
CA ASP A 133 15.55 -0.77 1.39
C ASP A 133 16.16 -1.35 0.09
N ASP A 134 15.74 -0.83 -1.06
CA ASP A 134 16.19 -1.29 -2.38
C ASP A 134 17.69 -1.09 -2.64
N ALA A 135 18.34 -0.24 -1.85
CA ALA A 135 19.79 -0.07 -1.87
C ALA A 135 20.53 -1.07 -0.96
N GLY A 136 19.81 -1.97 -0.30
CA GLY A 136 20.35 -2.94 0.65
C GLY A 136 20.70 -2.33 2.02
N GLN A 137 20.20 -1.12 2.32
CA GLN A 137 20.45 -0.47 3.59
C GLN A 137 19.39 -0.87 4.63
N ARG A 138 19.88 -1.26 5.81
CA ARG A 138 19.00 -1.53 6.96
C ARG A 138 18.37 -0.22 7.45
N THR A 139 17.06 -0.23 7.64
CA THR A 139 16.29 0.88 8.19
C THR A 139 15.99 0.68 9.68
N GLY A 140 15.32 1.66 10.30
CA GLY A 140 14.73 1.54 11.63
C GLY A 140 13.37 0.83 11.65
N PHE A 141 12.76 0.61 10.49
CA PHE A 141 11.41 0.09 10.34
C PHE A 141 11.35 -1.44 10.54
N ALA A 142 10.21 -1.94 10.96
CA ALA A 142 9.96 -3.38 11.13
C ALA A 142 8.81 -3.83 10.21
N PRO A 143 8.69 -5.12 9.90
CA PRO A 143 7.50 -5.64 9.22
C PRO A 143 6.23 -5.20 9.96
N PRO A 144 5.24 -4.58 9.29
CA PRO A 144 4.01 -4.14 9.96
C PRO A 144 3.00 -5.28 10.07
N LYS A 145 2.07 -5.18 11.03
CA LYS A 145 0.83 -5.99 10.99
C LYS A 145 -0.13 -5.38 9.96
N LEU A 146 -0.83 -6.24 9.23
CA LEU A 146 -1.91 -5.78 8.35
C LEU A 146 -2.96 -4.96 9.11
N THR A 147 -3.28 -5.33 10.35
CA THR A 147 -4.25 -4.59 11.17
C THR A 147 -3.87 -3.14 11.40
N ASP A 148 -2.58 -2.85 11.62
CA ASP A 148 -2.10 -1.48 11.85
C ASP A 148 -2.20 -0.65 10.56
N VAL A 149 -1.90 -1.28 9.42
CA VAL A 149 -2.00 -0.68 8.08
C VAL A 149 -3.47 -0.40 7.71
N LEU A 150 -4.38 -1.34 7.97
CA LEU A 150 -5.82 -1.15 7.74
C LEU A 150 -6.41 -0.01 8.58
N LEU A 151 -6.04 0.06 9.86
CA LEU A 151 -6.48 1.13 10.75
C LEU A 151 -5.96 2.50 10.27
N TRP A 152 -4.70 2.56 9.84
CA TRP A 152 -4.14 3.77 9.25
C TRP A 152 -4.88 4.17 7.97
N ALA A 153 -5.12 3.24 7.05
CA ALA A 153 -5.82 3.51 5.79
C ALA A 153 -7.22 4.07 6.04
N LYS A 154 -7.98 3.44 6.94
CA LYS A 154 -9.30 3.93 7.37
C LYS A 154 -9.26 5.35 7.94
N GLN A 155 -8.24 5.68 8.74
CA GLN A 155 -8.11 7.00 9.36
C GLN A 155 -7.64 8.09 8.40
N SER A 156 -6.77 7.73 7.47
CA SER A 156 -6.17 8.68 6.52
C SER A 156 -6.98 8.88 5.24
N GLY A 157 -7.88 7.96 4.90
CA GLY A 157 -8.55 7.89 3.62
C GLY A 157 -7.70 7.26 2.51
N ALA A 158 -6.56 6.65 2.84
CA ALA A 158 -5.78 5.87 1.89
C ALA A 158 -6.54 4.61 1.42
N ILE A 159 -6.27 4.17 0.21
CA ILE A 159 -6.85 2.98 -0.41
C ILE A 159 -5.75 1.94 -0.55
N LEU A 160 -6.02 0.71 -0.13
CA LEU A 160 -5.09 -0.42 -0.20
C LEU A 160 -5.56 -1.43 -1.24
N GLU A 161 -4.73 -1.73 -2.23
CA GLU A 161 -4.92 -2.92 -3.08
C GLU A 161 -4.21 -4.09 -2.40
N LEU A 162 -4.98 -5.12 -2.05
CA LEU A 162 -4.52 -6.25 -1.24
C LEU A 162 -4.13 -7.42 -2.15
N ASP A 163 -2.83 -7.60 -2.39
CA ASP A 163 -2.29 -8.77 -3.08
C ASP A 163 -2.06 -9.92 -2.09
N ARG A 164 -2.84 -10.99 -2.27
CA ARG A 164 -2.78 -12.19 -1.43
C ARG A 164 -1.58 -13.06 -1.77
N LYS A 165 -0.65 -13.24 -0.83
CA LYS A 165 0.44 -14.20 -0.99
C LYS A 165 0.02 -15.64 -0.64
N PRO A 166 0.73 -16.67 -1.16
CA PRO A 166 0.36 -18.08 -0.94
C PRO A 166 0.29 -18.54 0.53
N THR A 167 0.89 -17.78 1.44
CA THR A 167 0.90 -18.09 2.88
C THR A 167 -0.43 -17.83 3.58
N THR A 168 -1.35 -17.08 2.94
CA THR A 168 -2.65 -16.72 3.51
C THR A 168 -3.82 -16.95 2.54
N SER A 169 -5.04 -16.64 2.97
CA SER A 169 -6.28 -16.78 2.21
C SER A 169 -7.07 -15.48 2.14
N PHE A 170 -7.88 -15.30 1.09
CA PHE A 170 -8.83 -14.19 1.00
C PHE A 170 -9.75 -14.11 2.22
N ARG A 171 -10.14 -15.26 2.80
CA ARG A 171 -10.99 -15.31 4.00
C ARG A 171 -10.32 -14.73 5.23
N ASN A 172 -9.01 -15.01 5.42
CA ASN A 172 -8.25 -14.46 6.56
C ASN A 172 -8.06 -12.95 6.40
N ILE A 173 -7.73 -12.49 5.18
CA ILE A 173 -7.61 -11.06 4.86
C ILE A 173 -8.95 -10.35 5.08
N ALA A 174 -10.05 -10.87 4.53
CA ALA A 174 -11.39 -10.31 4.70
C ALA A 174 -11.84 -10.23 6.17
N ALA A 175 -11.47 -11.23 6.97
CA ALA A 175 -11.73 -11.20 8.41
C ALA A 175 -10.98 -10.06 9.11
N ALA A 176 -9.72 -9.80 8.75
CA ALA A 176 -8.94 -8.68 9.28
C ALA A 176 -9.51 -7.32 8.83
N VAL A 177 -9.92 -7.19 7.56
CA VAL A 177 -10.56 -5.99 7.00
C VAL A 177 -11.83 -5.65 7.79
N ARG A 178 -12.72 -6.62 7.99
CA ARG A 178 -13.96 -6.44 8.77
C ARG A 178 -13.68 -6.10 10.23
N ALA A 179 -12.70 -6.76 10.85
CA ALA A 179 -12.34 -6.47 12.23
C ALA A 179 -11.81 -5.04 12.41
N ALA A 180 -11.16 -4.47 11.40
CA ALA A 180 -10.71 -3.08 11.38
C ALA A 180 -11.84 -2.10 10.97
N GLY A 181 -12.94 -2.61 10.36
CA GLY A 181 -13.99 -1.81 9.73
C GLY A 181 -13.41 -0.95 8.60
N ALA A 182 -12.55 -1.56 7.76
CA ALA A 182 -11.79 -0.90 6.70
C ALA A 182 -12.27 -1.31 5.29
N GLU A 183 -13.52 -1.82 5.18
CA GLU A 183 -14.10 -2.32 3.93
C GLU A 183 -14.07 -1.25 2.82
N ASP A 184 -14.28 -0.01 3.19
CA ASP A 184 -14.32 1.15 2.28
C ASP A 184 -12.92 1.75 2.01
N SER A 185 -11.87 1.04 2.41
CA SER A 185 -10.47 1.43 2.21
C SER A 185 -9.66 0.37 1.47
N VAL A 186 -10.31 -0.69 0.96
CA VAL A 186 -9.58 -1.82 0.36
C VAL A 186 -10.17 -2.25 -0.99
N ILE A 187 -9.29 -2.72 -1.87
CA ILE A 187 -9.57 -3.39 -3.13
C ILE A 187 -8.82 -4.73 -3.10
N PHE A 188 -9.50 -5.84 -3.33
CA PHE A 188 -8.86 -7.15 -3.41
C PHE A 188 -8.30 -7.38 -4.81
N ILE A 189 -7.07 -7.86 -4.93
CA ILE A 189 -6.49 -8.26 -6.21
C ILE A 189 -6.85 -9.72 -6.49
N SER A 190 -7.39 -10.01 -7.69
CA SER A 190 -7.59 -11.35 -8.20
C SER A 190 -6.83 -11.57 -9.51
N TYR A 191 -6.16 -12.69 -9.62
CA TYR A 191 -5.41 -13.08 -10.83
C TYR A 191 -6.20 -14.02 -11.74
N THR A 192 -7.26 -14.62 -11.22
CA THR A 192 -8.12 -15.57 -11.95
C THR A 192 -9.58 -15.31 -11.69
N ASP A 193 -10.44 -15.77 -12.59
CA ASP A 193 -11.89 -15.72 -12.41
C ASP A 193 -12.34 -16.46 -11.15
N GLU A 194 -11.68 -17.57 -10.83
CA GLU A 194 -11.96 -18.34 -9.62
C GLU A 194 -11.67 -17.51 -8.35
N GLU A 195 -10.55 -16.80 -8.30
CA GLU A 195 -10.23 -15.91 -7.19
C GLU A 195 -11.24 -14.77 -7.07
N ALA A 196 -11.64 -14.14 -8.18
CA ALA A 196 -12.68 -13.12 -8.19
C ALA A 196 -14.01 -13.65 -7.63
N GLY A 197 -14.43 -14.84 -8.05
CA GLY A 197 -15.61 -15.54 -7.51
C GLY A 197 -15.47 -15.90 -6.03
N GLN A 198 -14.28 -16.27 -5.56
CA GLN A 198 -14.02 -16.53 -4.13
C GLN A 198 -14.17 -15.25 -3.30
N ILE A 199 -13.65 -14.11 -3.77
CA ILE A 199 -13.78 -12.81 -3.09
C ILE A 199 -15.25 -12.41 -3.03
N ALA A 200 -15.98 -12.46 -4.15
CA ALA A 200 -17.39 -12.14 -4.22
C ALA A 200 -18.26 -13.05 -3.32
N ALA A 201 -17.91 -14.34 -3.22
CA ALA A 201 -18.60 -15.28 -2.33
C ALA A 201 -18.32 -15.03 -0.84
N ILE A 202 -17.18 -14.42 -0.48
CA ILE A 202 -16.89 -13.97 0.90
C ILE A 202 -17.72 -12.74 1.23
N ASP A 203 -17.75 -11.76 0.33
CA ASP A 203 -18.53 -10.55 0.46
C ASP A 203 -18.67 -9.84 -0.90
N PRO A 204 -19.87 -9.78 -1.49
CA PRO A 204 -20.09 -9.07 -2.75
C PRO A 204 -19.95 -7.54 -2.60
N GLY A 205 -19.83 -7.04 -1.37
CA GLY A 205 -19.60 -5.63 -1.07
C GLY A 205 -18.13 -5.20 -1.19
N PHE A 206 -17.17 -6.11 -1.32
CA PHE A 206 -15.78 -5.73 -1.55
C PHE A 206 -15.54 -5.28 -3.00
N MET A 207 -14.75 -4.22 -3.15
CA MET A 207 -14.14 -3.91 -4.45
C MET A 207 -13.03 -4.90 -4.76
N LEU A 208 -12.89 -5.25 -6.05
CA LEU A 208 -11.81 -6.12 -6.50
C LEU A 208 -11.29 -5.73 -7.89
N THR A 209 -10.03 -6.04 -8.16
CA THR A 209 -9.49 -6.03 -9.52
C THR A 209 -9.61 -7.44 -10.11
N ALA A 210 -10.06 -7.53 -11.36
CA ALA A 210 -10.05 -8.77 -12.14
C ALA A 210 -9.81 -8.48 -13.63
N SER A 211 -9.30 -9.47 -14.37
CA SER A 211 -9.08 -9.33 -15.81
C SER A 211 -10.39 -9.18 -16.56
N ALA A 212 -10.61 -8.01 -17.17
CA ALA A 212 -11.78 -7.73 -18.02
C ALA A 212 -11.39 -6.79 -19.18
N ARG A 213 -12.09 -6.95 -20.33
CA ARG A 213 -11.93 -6.13 -21.54
C ARG A 213 -13.26 -5.93 -22.26
N GLY A 214 -14.26 -5.43 -21.52
CA GLY A 214 -15.61 -5.15 -22.03
C GLY A 214 -16.65 -6.16 -21.60
N SER A 215 -17.89 -5.99 -22.09
CA SER A 215 -19.12 -6.61 -21.62
C SER A 215 -19.07 -8.14 -21.48
N ARG A 216 -18.36 -8.85 -22.38
CA ARG A 216 -18.28 -10.31 -22.32
C ARG A 216 -17.50 -10.78 -21.07
N ASP A 217 -16.39 -10.13 -20.75
CA ASP A 217 -15.57 -10.51 -19.62
C ASP A 217 -16.24 -10.06 -18.30
N ILE A 218 -16.84 -8.87 -18.30
CA ILE A 218 -17.65 -8.37 -17.20
C ILE A 218 -18.82 -9.33 -16.90
N GLY A 219 -19.58 -9.73 -17.93
CA GLY A 219 -20.69 -10.69 -17.76
C GLY A 219 -20.24 -12.07 -17.26
N ARG A 220 -19.02 -12.51 -17.61
CA ARG A 220 -18.42 -13.73 -17.07
C ARG A 220 -18.14 -13.61 -15.57
N LEU A 221 -17.60 -12.47 -15.12
CA LEU A 221 -17.34 -12.19 -13.71
C LEU A 221 -18.64 -12.03 -12.90
N GLU A 222 -19.66 -11.36 -13.47
CA GLU A 222 -21.00 -11.26 -12.85
C GLU A 222 -21.64 -12.63 -12.64
N ALA A 223 -21.45 -13.56 -13.57
CA ALA A 223 -21.92 -14.95 -13.43
C ALA A 223 -21.26 -15.69 -12.25
N LEU A 224 -20.11 -15.20 -11.75
CA LEU A 224 -19.43 -15.70 -10.56
C LEU A 224 -19.78 -14.92 -9.28
N GLY A 225 -20.71 -13.95 -9.36
CA GLY A 225 -21.18 -13.16 -8.24
C GLY A 225 -20.44 -11.83 -8.04
N VAL A 226 -19.56 -11.43 -8.94
CA VAL A 226 -18.90 -10.12 -8.88
C VAL A 226 -19.89 -9.02 -9.22
N ASP A 227 -20.00 -8.02 -8.38
CA ASP A 227 -20.76 -6.81 -8.65
C ASP A 227 -19.95 -5.88 -9.57
N ARG A 228 -20.46 -5.56 -10.78
CA ARG A 228 -19.74 -4.70 -11.72
C ARG A 228 -19.45 -3.31 -11.18
N THR A 229 -20.27 -2.78 -10.28
CA THR A 229 -20.06 -1.47 -9.66
C THR A 229 -18.90 -1.46 -8.65
N ARG A 230 -18.31 -2.62 -8.41
CA ARG A 230 -17.18 -2.85 -7.51
C ARG A 230 -16.00 -3.49 -8.20
N LEU A 231 -16.09 -3.63 -9.53
CA LEU A 231 -15.05 -4.22 -10.38
C LEU A 231 -14.14 -3.12 -10.93
N VAL A 232 -12.83 -3.30 -10.76
CA VAL A 232 -11.79 -2.56 -11.46
C VAL A 232 -11.19 -3.49 -12.51
N ALA A 233 -11.32 -3.15 -13.79
CA ALA A 233 -10.95 -4.00 -14.92
C ALA A 233 -9.44 -3.97 -15.18
N TRP A 234 -8.72 -4.98 -14.71
CA TRP A 234 -7.29 -5.11 -14.97
C TRP A 234 -6.99 -5.54 -16.40
N THR A 235 -6.23 -4.74 -17.14
CA THR A 235 -5.92 -4.99 -18.55
C THR A 235 -4.47 -5.42 -18.80
N GLY A 236 -3.66 -5.54 -17.76
CA GLY A 236 -2.29 -6.09 -17.83
C GLY A 236 -1.18 -5.05 -17.67
N THR A 237 0.06 -5.45 -18.00
CA THR A 237 1.29 -4.63 -17.88
C THR A 237 2.08 -4.52 -19.18
N GLY A 238 1.54 -5.03 -20.27
CA GLY A 238 2.19 -5.01 -21.58
C GLY A 238 1.87 -3.74 -22.38
N SER A 239 1.30 -3.89 -23.57
CA SER A 239 0.86 -2.73 -24.34
C SER A 239 -0.52 -2.25 -23.88
N PRO A 240 -0.76 -0.93 -23.73
CA PRO A 240 -2.07 -0.38 -23.46
C PRO A 240 -3.11 -0.79 -24.52
N ASP A 241 -4.32 -1.16 -24.09
CA ASP A 241 -5.46 -1.49 -24.94
C ASP A 241 -6.55 -0.43 -24.76
N PHE A 242 -6.39 0.72 -25.39
CA PHE A 242 -7.32 1.84 -25.34
C PHE A 242 -8.74 1.47 -25.78
N ALA A 243 -8.87 0.52 -26.71
CA ALA A 243 -10.18 0.04 -27.15
C ALA A 243 -10.86 -0.82 -26.07
N ALA A 244 -10.11 -1.58 -25.29
CA ALA A 244 -10.66 -2.28 -24.11
C ALA A 244 -11.13 -1.29 -23.05
N TRP A 245 -10.33 -0.28 -22.72
CA TRP A 245 -10.70 0.75 -21.73
C TRP A 245 -11.98 1.49 -22.12
N ALA A 246 -12.11 1.86 -23.41
CA ALA A 246 -13.33 2.50 -23.91
C ALA A 246 -14.57 1.60 -23.74
N ARG A 247 -14.43 0.27 -23.92
CA ARG A 247 -15.54 -0.69 -23.69
C ARG A 247 -15.84 -0.83 -22.20
N ASP A 248 -14.83 -0.92 -21.33
CA ASP A 248 -15.03 -1.01 -19.87
C ASP A 248 -15.75 0.24 -19.35
N ILE A 249 -15.35 1.43 -19.77
CA ILE A 249 -16.00 2.70 -19.43
C ILE A 249 -17.46 2.74 -19.90
N GLN A 250 -17.78 2.22 -21.10
CA GLN A 250 -19.16 2.13 -21.59
C GLN A 250 -20.06 1.23 -20.72
N GLU A 251 -19.46 0.22 -20.08
CA GLU A 251 -20.13 -0.67 -19.15
C GLU A 251 -20.19 -0.11 -17.72
N GLY A 252 -19.59 1.07 -17.47
CA GLY A 252 -19.50 1.69 -16.14
C GLY A 252 -18.43 1.06 -15.25
N VAL A 253 -17.40 0.46 -15.83
CA VAL A 253 -16.30 -0.19 -15.10
C VAL A 253 -15.00 0.60 -15.31
N GLU A 254 -14.18 0.69 -14.27
CA GLU A 254 -12.93 1.45 -14.23
C GLU A 254 -11.79 0.63 -14.82
N PRO A 255 -11.16 1.05 -15.93
CA PRO A 255 -9.98 0.38 -16.45
C PRO A 255 -8.76 0.61 -15.57
N ALA A 256 -8.02 -0.47 -15.31
CA ALA A 256 -6.74 -0.47 -14.63
C ALA A 256 -5.65 -1.06 -15.54
N PHE A 257 -4.45 -0.50 -15.42
CA PHE A 257 -3.27 -0.93 -16.17
C PHE A 257 -1.99 -0.69 -15.38
N GLY A 258 -0.96 -1.53 -15.60
CA GLY A 258 0.32 -1.42 -14.94
C GLY A 258 1.46 -1.05 -15.89
N THR A 259 2.28 -0.08 -15.50
CA THR A 259 3.58 0.21 -16.12
C THR A 259 4.73 -0.43 -15.38
N LEU A 260 4.44 -1.02 -14.21
CA LEU A 260 5.33 -1.74 -13.31
C LEU A 260 5.90 -3.03 -13.91
N GLY A 261 6.94 -3.58 -13.27
CA GLY A 261 7.50 -4.87 -13.64
C GLY A 261 8.98 -5.00 -13.36
N ARG A 262 9.63 -5.88 -14.13
CA ARG A 262 11.07 -6.09 -13.96
C ARG A 262 11.85 -4.88 -14.44
N LYS A 263 12.72 -4.35 -13.56
CA LYS A 263 13.58 -3.21 -13.89
C LYS A 263 14.42 -3.48 -15.14
N GLY A 264 14.41 -2.54 -16.07
CA GLY A 264 15.05 -2.62 -17.38
C GLY A 264 14.15 -3.19 -18.49
N GLU A 265 12.97 -3.75 -18.16
CA GLU A 265 12.02 -4.33 -19.12
C GLU A 265 10.62 -3.70 -19.04
N ARG A 266 10.27 -3.11 -17.90
CA ARG A 266 8.95 -2.53 -17.60
C ARG A 266 8.69 -1.25 -18.41
N LEU A 267 7.41 -0.91 -18.59
CA LEU A 267 7.01 0.32 -19.27
C LEU A 267 7.47 1.58 -18.55
N ASP A 268 7.53 1.58 -17.20
CA ASP A 268 8.10 2.70 -16.44
C ASP A 268 9.51 3.08 -16.94
N ASP A 269 10.39 2.09 -17.16
CA ASP A 269 11.74 2.36 -17.66
C ASP A 269 11.74 2.89 -19.09
N GLN A 270 10.79 2.41 -19.92
CA GLN A 270 10.66 2.83 -21.33
C GLN A 270 10.11 4.25 -21.41
N TYR A 271 9.06 4.57 -20.67
CA TYR A 271 8.41 5.89 -20.67
C TYR A 271 9.30 6.99 -20.10
N TRP A 272 10.19 6.64 -19.19
CA TRP A 272 11.17 7.59 -18.64
C TRP A 272 12.50 7.62 -19.39
N ALA A 273 12.65 6.88 -20.50
CA ALA A 273 13.93 6.78 -21.23
C ALA A 273 14.40 8.13 -21.82
N ASP A 274 13.47 8.98 -22.25
CA ASP A 274 13.75 10.34 -22.75
C ASP A 274 13.70 11.42 -21.65
N GLY A 275 13.29 11.04 -20.42
CA GLY A 275 13.26 11.89 -19.25
C GLY A 275 11.97 12.70 -19.06
N ASN A 276 10.97 12.61 -19.97
CA ASN A 276 9.75 13.44 -19.88
C ASN A 276 8.49 12.69 -19.46
N GLY A 277 8.38 11.36 -19.71
CA GLY A 277 7.25 10.54 -19.31
C GLY A 277 5.90 10.96 -19.91
N SER A 278 5.91 11.54 -21.12
CA SER A 278 4.68 12.03 -21.79
C SER A 278 3.65 10.93 -22.05
N GLU A 279 4.09 9.67 -22.15
CA GLU A 279 3.23 8.51 -22.36
C GLU A 279 2.22 8.30 -21.22
N TYR A 280 2.52 8.76 -20.01
CA TYR A 280 1.54 8.71 -18.90
C TYR A 280 0.33 9.60 -19.18
N GLN A 281 0.51 10.76 -19.83
CA GLN A 281 -0.60 11.60 -20.25
C GLN A 281 -1.46 10.91 -21.30
N ASP A 282 -0.85 10.18 -22.23
CA ASP A 282 -1.59 9.39 -23.23
C ASP A 282 -2.48 8.32 -22.57
N LEU A 283 -2.02 7.70 -21.47
CA LEU A 283 -2.85 6.75 -20.71
C LEU A 283 -4.08 7.43 -20.11
N VAL A 284 -3.90 8.60 -19.49
CA VAL A 284 -4.99 9.39 -18.89
C VAL A 284 -5.97 9.85 -19.94
N ASP A 285 -5.49 10.44 -21.06
CA ASP A 285 -6.31 10.97 -22.14
C ASP A 285 -7.17 9.88 -22.80
N ASN A 286 -6.72 8.61 -22.74
CA ASN A 286 -7.46 7.45 -23.24
C ASN A 286 -8.32 6.77 -22.16
N GLY A 287 -8.48 7.39 -20.97
CA GLY A 287 -9.47 7.02 -19.98
C GLY A 287 -9.02 5.96 -18.97
N LEU A 288 -7.70 5.80 -18.75
CA LEU A 288 -7.23 4.97 -17.63
C LEU A 288 -7.67 5.59 -16.31
N VAL A 289 -8.20 4.76 -15.40
CA VAL A 289 -8.67 5.20 -14.08
C VAL A 289 -7.72 4.78 -12.96
N LEU A 290 -7.08 3.62 -13.07
CA LEU A 290 -6.11 3.15 -12.08
C LEU A 290 -4.81 2.74 -12.76
N LEU A 291 -3.73 3.42 -12.42
CA LEU A 291 -2.38 3.19 -12.93
C LEU A 291 -1.48 2.59 -11.83
N ALA A 292 -1.12 1.33 -11.97
CA ALA A 292 -0.13 0.70 -11.10
C ALA A 292 1.30 0.92 -11.63
N THR A 293 2.20 1.46 -10.80
CA THR A 293 3.55 1.86 -11.24
C THR A 293 4.59 1.67 -10.13
N ASP A 294 5.84 1.41 -10.52
CA ASP A 294 7.03 1.44 -9.66
C ASP A 294 7.63 2.84 -9.49
N GLU A 295 7.13 3.84 -10.24
CA GLU A 295 7.64 5.22 -10.23
C GLU A 295 6.55 6.24 -9.78
N PRO A 296 5.79 5.96 -8.70
CA PRO A 296 4.57 6.71 -8.38
C PRO A 296 4.81 8.21 -8.18
N TYR A 297 5.94 8.59 -7.60
CA TYR A 297 6.26 10.00 -7.34
C TYR A 297 6.59 10.79 -8.60
N ARG A 298 7.30 10.15 -9.54
CA ARG A 298 7.62 10.77 -10.83
C ARG A 298 6.38 10.91 -11.69
N VAL A 299 5.52 9.89 -11.71
CA VAL A 299 4.24 9.93 -12.42
C VAL A 299 3.34 11.01 -11.83
N ALA A 300 3.20 11.08 -10.49
CA ALA A 300 2.41 12.11 -9.83
C ALA A 300 2.92 13.53 -10.10
N ALA A 301 4.21 13.71 -10.31
CA ALA A 301 4.80 15.00 -10.66
C ALA A 301 4.66 15.38 -12.14
N ALA A 302 4.47 14.40 -13.03
CA ALA A 302 4.29 14.62 -14.47
C ALA A 302 2.83 14.94 -14.84
N LEU A 303 1.86 14.49 -14.02
CA LEU A 303 0.43 14.71 -14.25
C LEU A 303 -0.08 15.96 -13.54
N THR A 304 -1.13 16.58 -14.08
CA THR A 304 -1.75 17.77 -13.48
C THR A 304 -2.68 17.40 -12.31
N SER A 305 -3.11 18.40 -11.54
CA SER A 305 -4.12 18.19 -10.48
C SER A 305 -5.47 17.75 -11.04
N ASP A 306 -5.79 18.16 -12.26
CA ASP A 306 -7.04 17.79 -12.93
C ASP A 306 -6.98 16.32 -13.39
N ASP A 307 -5.84 15.87 -13.93
CA ASP A 307 -5.62 14.46 -14.28
C ASP A 307 -5.75 13.54 -13.06
N LEU A 308 -5.38 14.02 -11.88
CA LEU A 308 -5.48 13.25 -10.63
C LEU A 308 -6.86 13.38 -9.94
N ALA A 309 -7.80 14.13 -10.52
CA ALA A 309 -9.16 14.37 -10.01
C ALA A 309 -9.25 14.81 -8.51
N ARG A 310 -8.14 15.30 -7.94
CA ARG A 310 -7.99 15.58 -6.50
C ARG A 310 -8.95 16.64 -5.99
N GLN A 311 -9.25 17.67 -6.82
CA GLN A 311 -10.11 18.78 -6.43
C GLN A 311 -11.60 18.44 -6.62
N THR A 312 -11.91 17.48 -7.46
CA THR A 312 -13.28 17.20 -7.91
C THR A 312 -13.95 16.07 -7.12
N CYS A 313 -13.19 15.01 -6.78
CA CYS A 313 -13.76 13.80 -6.20
C CYS A 313 -13.50 13.64 -4.69
N GLY A 314 -12.67 14.47 -4.08
CA GLY A 314 -12.28 14.32 -2.68
C GLY A 314 -11.25 13.19 -2.45
N ARG A 315 -11.10 12.71 -1.20
CA ARG A 315 -10.09 11.78 -0.66
C ARG A 315 -8.66 12.30 -0.55
#